data_ec1fc5311a274ee694d65c3877d604ed
#
_entry.id   ec1fc5311a274ee694d65c3877d604ed
#
_cell.length_a   1.000
_cell.length_b   1.000
_cell.length_c   1.000
_cell.angle_alpha   90.00
_cell.angle_beta   90.00
_cell.angle_gamma   90.00
#
_symmetry.space_group_name_H-M   'P 1'
#
loop_
_entity.id
_entity.type
_entity.pdbx_description
1 polymer ?
#
loop_
_entity_poly.entity_id
_entity_poly.type
_entity_poly.pdbx_seq_one_letter_code
_entity_poly.pdbx_strand_id
1 'polypeptide(L)'
;MSRADELYRQTCIDILENGFSDEGLEVRPHWADGIPAHTIKKFGVVNRYNLAEEFPIMTLRRTYWKSAIDELLWIWQKKSNRVCDLGSHVWDEWAGEDGTIGKAYGYQLGVKYQFNQGQEPMDQVDRVLYDLKHNPASRRILTNIYNFQDLHEMNLYPCAYSMTFNVTGNKLNAILNQRSQDMLTANNWNVVQYAALTHMMAQVSGLEVGEFVHVIADCHIYDRHIPAVKAMLEKDGFEAPKFVMDKSVDDFYAFTKDSFKMENYKFHEFKFDIPMAI
;
A
#
# COMPACT_ATOMS: atom_id res chain seq x y z
N MET A 1 12.98 13.31 13.07
CA MET A 1 12.76 12.51 11.81
C MET A 1 11.69 11.52 12.11
N SER A 2 10.75 11.31 11.19
CA SER A 2 9.70 10.30 11.36
C SER A 2 10.27 8.88 11.27
N ARG A 3 9.60 7.89 11.85
CA ARG A 3 9.96 6.48 11.72
C ARG A 3 9.90 6.00 10.26
N ALA A 4 8.97 6.55 9.49
CA ALA A 4 8.89 6.24 8.06
C ALA A 4 10.14 6.67 7.29
N ASP A 5 10.69 7.84 7.60
CA ASP A 5 11.94 8.32 6.99
C ASP A 5 13.15 7.48 7.41
N GLU A 6 13.22 7.09 8.69
CA GLU A 6 14.31 6.24 9.20
C GLU A 6 14.33 4.89 8.50
N LEU A 7 13.20 4.20 8.44
CA LEU A 7 13.09 2.89 7.79
C LEU A 7 13.34 2.98 6.29
N TYR A 8 12.82 4.03 5.64
CA TYR A 8 13.09 4.27 4.22
C TYR A 8 14.60 4.45 3.96
N ARG A 9 15.28 5.27 4.76
CA ARG A 9 16.74 5.47 4.65
C ARG A 9 17.51 4.18 4.83
N GLN A 10 17.23 3.46 5.93
CA GLN A 10 17.91 2.19 6.23
C GLN A 10 17.74 1.19 5.10
N THR A 11 16.51 1.04 4.59
CA THR A 11 16.20 0.13 3.48
C THR A 11 16.91 0.55 2.19
N CYS A 12 16.84 1.84 1.81
CA CYS A 12 17.48 2.30 0.58
C CYS A 12 19.00 2.23 0.65
N ILE A 13 19.62 2.55 1.79
CA ILE A 13 21.08 2.40 1.98
C ILE A 13 21.46 0.93 1.86
N ASP A 14 20.74 0.02 2.52
CA ASP A 14 21.05 -1.42 2.43
C ASP A 14 20.87 -1.96 1.00
N ILE A 15 19.86 -1.48 0.25
CA ILE A 15 19.71 -1.84 -1.18
C ILE A 15 20.92 -1.34 -1.99
N LEU A 16 21.31 -0.07 -1.82
CA LEU A 16 22.38 0.54 -2.62
C LEU A 16 23.76 -0.02 -2.31
N GLU A 17 24.03 -0.42 -1.06
CA GLU A 17 25.35 -0.91 -0.63
C GLU A 17 25.47 -2.43 -0.71
N ASN A 18 24.39 -3.17 -0.44
CA ASN A 18 24.42 -4.62 -0.26
C ASN A 18 23.39 -5.35 -1.14
N GLY A 19 22.69 -4.64 -2.04
CA GLY A 19 21.68 -5.23 -2.92
C GLY A 19 22.31 -5.99 -4.08
N PHE A 20 21.52 -6.88 -4.66
CA PHE A 20 21.85 -7.58 -5.89
C PHE A 20 21.39 -6.76 -7.10
N SER A 21 22.31 -6.49 -8.04
CA SER A 21 21.97 -5.88 -9.33
C SER A 21 21.56 -6.95 -10.34
N ASP A 22 20.47 -6.72 -11.05
CA ASP A 22 20.03 -7.55 -12.18
C ASP A 22 20.53 -7.01 -13.53
N GLU A 23 21.51 -6.09 -13.53
CA GLU A 23 22.15 -5.60 -14.75
C GLU A 23 22.74 -6.76 -15.56
N GLY A 24 22.43 -6.80 -16.85
CA GLY A 24 22.84 -7.86 -17.75
C GLY A 24 21.94 -9.11 -17.75
N LEU A 25 20.92 -9.16 -16.91
CA LEU A 25 19.88 -10.20 -16.96
C LEU A 25 18.72 -9.74 -17.85
N GLU A 26 17.99 -10.69 -18.40
CA GLU A 26 16.72 -10.41 -19.07
C GLU A 26 15.68 -9.99 -18.03
N VAL A 27 15.10 -8.78 -18.20
CA VAL A 27 14.08 -8.23 -17.31
C VAL A 27 12.84 -7.84 -18.11
N ARG A 28 11.67 -8.01 -17.51
CA ARG A 28 10.39 -7.69 -18.17
C ARG A 28 10.18 -6.16 -18.34
N PRO A 29 10.42 -5.33 -17.28
CA PRO A 29 10.09 -3.91 -17.37
C PRO A 29 11.07 -3.15 -18.27
N HIS A 30 10.53 -2.15 -18.99
CA HIS A 30 11.30 -1.28 -19.85
C HIS A 30 10.97 0.18 -19.56
N TRP A 31 11.91 1.06 -19.83
CA TRP A 31 11.68 2.49 -19.84
C TRP A 31 10.92 2.90 -21.12
N ALA A 32 10.35 4.11 -21.13
CA ALA A 32 9.60 4.63 -22.27
C ALA A 32 10.39 4.66 -23.59
N ASP A 33 11.73 4.66 -23.52
CA ASP A 33 12.63 4.58 -24.69
C ASP A 33 12.96 3.13 -25.12
N GLY A 34 12.33 2.14 -24.51
CA GLY A 34 12.49 0.72 -24.81
C GLY A 34 13.75 0.07 -24.20
N ILE A 35 14.53 0.82 -23.43
CA ILE A 35 15.70 0.27 -22.72
C ILE A 35 15.21 -0.57 -21.52
N PRO A 36 15.78 -1.79 -21.27
CA PRO A 36 15.45 -2.56 -20.08
C PRO A 36 15.62 -1.76 -18.79
N ALA A 37 14.64 -1.84 -17.89
CA ALA A 37 14.68 -1.16 -16.60
C ALA A 37 15.24 -2.10 -15.53
N HIS A 38 16.56 -1.98 -15.29
CA HIS A 38 17.26 -2.80 -14.31
C HIS A 38 17.09 -2.27 -12.89
N THR A 39 17.29 -3.16 -11.91
CA THR A 39 17.12 -2.84 -10.48
C THR A 39 18.33 -3.26 -9.64
N ILE A 40 18.49 -2.59 -8.51
CA ILE A 40 19.24 -3.11 -7.37
C ILE A 40 18.20 -3.49 -6.31
N LYS A 41 18.28 -4.68 -5.73
CA LYS A 41 17.23 -5.23 -4.87
C LYS A 41 17.71 -6.02 -3.67
N LYS A 42 16.86 -6.07 -2.65
CA LYS A 42 17.01 -6.92 -1.45
C LYS A 42 15.80 -7.82 -1.32
N PHE A 43 16.03 -9.04 -0.89
CA PHE A 43 15.00 -10.01 -0.60
C PHE A 43 14.60 -9.98 0.89
N GLY A 44 13.29 -10.00 1.16
CA GLY A 44 12.77 -10.25 2.49
C GLY A 44 12.91 -9.07 3.47
N VAL A 45 12.59 -7.84 3.02
CA VAL A 45 12.59 -6.63 3.88
C VAL A 45 11.32 -6.61 4.73
N VAL A 46 11.46 -6.31 6.03
CA VAL A 46 10.34 -6.18 6.97
C VAL A 46 10.44 -4.86 7.72
N ASN A 47 9.48 -3.97 7.48
CA ASN A 47 9.35 -2.69 8.17
C ASN A 47 8.20 -2.74 9.18
N ARG A 48 8.40 -2.14 10.36
CA ARG A 48 7.43 -2.10 11.46
C ARG A 48 7.12 -0.68 11.86
N TYR A 49 5.83 -0.35 11.94
CA TYR A 49 5.32 0.97 12.29
C TYR A 49 4.34 0.84 13.45
N ASN A 50 4.61 1.52 14.56
CA ASN A 50 3.68 1.63 15.67
C ASN A 50 2.68 2.75 15.37
N LEU A 51 1.50 2.39 14.88
CA LEU A 51 0.48 3.37 14.48
C LEU A 51 -0.16 4.10 15.66
N ALA A 52 0.03 3.61 16.89
CA ALA A 52 -0.41 4.31 18.09
C ALA A 52 0.51 5.50 18.44
N GLU A 53 1.76 5.48 17.99
CA GLU A 53 2.75 6.53 18.24
C GLU A 53 2.75 7.58 17.14
N GLU A 54 2.85 7.14 15.87
CA GLU A 54 2.88 8.06 14.72
C GLU A 54 2.27 7.44 13.47
N PHE A 55 1.81 8.29 12.57
CA PHE A 55 1.36 7.88 11.25
C PHE A 55 2.56 7.82 10.28
N PRO A 56 2.80 6.68 9.60
CA PRO A 56 3.99 6.47 8.80
C PRO A 56 3.87 7.14 7.42
N ILE A 57 4.16 8.43 7.36
CA ILE A 57 4.25 9.16 6.11
C ILE A 57 5.66 9.74 5.94
N MET A 58 6.20 9.59 4.73
CA MET A 58 7.51 10.15 4.40
C MET A 58 7.50 11.67 4.40
N THR A 59 8.59 12.28 4.90
CA THR A 59 8.82 13.72 4.88
C THR A 59 9.98 14.15 3.96
N LEU A 60 10.82 13.21 3.51
CA LEU A 60 11.95 13.47 2.61
C LEU A 60 11.51 14.01 1.24
N ARG A 61 10.29 13.73 0.84
CA ARG A 61 9.58 14.37 -0.27
C ARG A 61 8.08 14.34 -0.01
N ARG A 62 7.33 15.11 -0.78
CA ARG A 62 5.86 15.10 -0.69
C ARG A 62 5.29 13.74 -1.06
N THR A 63 4.43 13.19 -0.20
CA THR A 63 3.52 12.09 -0.53
C THR A 63 2.12 12.67 -0.77
N TYR A 64 1.53 12.37 -1.91
CA TYR A 64 0.18 12.80 -2.27
C TYR A 64 -0.86 11.91 -1.56
N TRP A 65 -0.85 11.98 -0.23
CA TRP A 65 -1.59 11.10 0.65
C TRP A 65 -3.12 11.08 0.41
N LYS A 66 -3.71 12.23 -0.02
CA LYS A 66 -5.13 12.26 -0.36
C LYS A 66 -5.46 11.39 -1.58
N SER A 67 -4.60 11.40 -2.59
CA SER A 67 -4.74 10.53 -3.76
C SER A 67 -4.49 9.06 -3.39
N ALA A 68 -3.54 8.79 -2.49
CA ALA A 68 -3.30 7.44 -1.99
C ALA A 68 -4.51 6.90 -1.21
N ILE A 69 -5.17 7.73 -0.40
CA ILE A 69 -6.41 7.35 0.30
C ILE A 69 -7.56 7.18 -0.70
N ASP A 70 -7.73 8.06 -1.69
CA ASP A 70 -8.78 7.91 -2.72
C ASP A 70 -8.65 6.58 -3.47
N GLU A 71 -7.43 6.19 -3.83
CA GLU A 71 -7.15 4.87 -4.42
C GLU A 71 -7.44 3.72 -3.45
N LEU A 72 -7.08 3.85 -2.17
CA LEU A 72 -7.44 2.87 -1.15
C LEU A 72 -8.96 2.67 -1.08
N LEU A 73 -9.75 3.76 -1.05
CA LEU A 73 -11.20 3.71 -1.04
C LEU A 73 -11.76 3.10 -2.34
N TRP A 74 -11.14 3.40 -3.48
CA TRP A 74 -11.50 2.77 -4.76
C TRP A 74 -11.30 1.25 -4.73
N ILE A 75 -10.18 0.77 -4.18
CA ILE A 75 -9.87 -0.66 -4.07
C ILE A 75 -10.76 -1.34 -3.01
N TRP A 76 -10.86 -0.78 -1.80
CA TRP A 76 -11.41 -1.48 -0.63
C TRP A 76 -12.89 -1.22 -0.37
N GLN A 77 -13.41 -0.02 -0.68
CA GLN A 77 -14.82 0.30 -0.50
C GLN A 77 -15.62 0.07 -1.78
N LYS A 78 -15.20 0.73 -2.88
CA LYS A 78 -15.91 0.59 -4.17
C LYS A 78 -15.70 -0.79 -4.78
N LYS A 79 -14.61 -1.47 -4.41
CA LYS A 79 -14.24 -2.79 -4.96
C LYS A 79 -14.23 -2.76 -6.49
N SER A 80 -13.81 -1.63 -7.04
CA SER A 80 -13.86 -1.34 -8.47
C SER A 80 -12.52 -1.68 -9.14
N ASN A 81 -12.60 -2.02 -10.40
CA ASN A 81 -11.48 -2.14 -11.33
C ASN A 81 -11.57 -1.12 -12.50
N ARG A 82 -12.57 -0.23 -12.47
CA ARG A 82 -12.80 0.80 -13.49
C ARG A 82 -12.02 2.06 -13.14
N VAL A 83 -11.13 2.48 -14.02
CA VAL A 83 -10.26 3.65 -13.78
C VAL A 83 -11.08 4.94 -13.63
N CYS A 84 -12.22 5.06 -14.32
CA CYS A 84 -13.11 6.23 -14.21
C CYS A 84 -13.76 6.40 -12.82
N ASP A 85 -13.76 5.37 -11.97
CA ASP A 85 -14.27 5.45 -10.59
C ASP A 85 -13.22 6.04 -9.62
N LEU A 86 -11.98 6.21 -10.06
CA LEU A 86 -10.87 6.80 -9.32
C LEU A 86 -10.72 8.28 -9.70
N GLY A 87 -10.52 9.15 -8.71
CA GLY A 87 -10.37 10.59 -8.90
C GLY A 87 -8.96 11.05 -9.31
N SER A 88 -8.07 10.13 -9.72
CA SER A 88 -6.69 10.41 -10.13
C SER A 88 -6.30 9.56 -11.34
N HIS A 89 -5.20 9.95 -12.01
CA HIS A 89 -4.69 9.32 -13.24
C HIS A 89 -3.60 8.27 -13.00
N VAL A 90 -3.43 7.81 -11.77
CA VAL A 90 -2.30 6.91 -11.40
C VAL A 90 -2.42 5.50 -11.98
N TRP A 91 -3.56 5.14 -12.54
CA TRP A 91 -3.82 3.85 -13.17
C TRP A 91 -4.08 3.91 -14.68
N ASP A 92 -4.00 5.07 -15.30
CA ASP A 92 -4.33 5.25 -16.73
C ASP A 92 -3.47 4.37 -17.64
N GLU A 93 -2.18 4.18 -17.32
CA GLU A 93 -1.25 3.36 -18.12
C GLU A 93 -1.56 1.86 -18.08
N TRP A 94 -2.30 1.40 -17.07
CA TRP A 94 -2.73 0.00 -16.93
C TRP A 94 -4.19 -0.22 -17.33
N ALA A 95 -4.89 0.83 -17.77
CA ALA A 95 -6.26 0.70 -18.26
C ALA A 95 -6.28 0.00 -19.61
N GLY A 96 -7.10 -1.04 -19.74
CA GLY A 96 -7.43 -1.66 -21.02
C GLY A 96 -8.38 -0.81 -21.86
N GLU A 97 -8.67 -1.24 -23.08
CA GLU A 97 -9.61 -0.56 -23.99
C GLU A 97 -11.02 -0.42 -23.38
N ASP A 98 -11.38 -1.31 -22.45
CA ASP A 98 -12.64 -1.30 -21.72
C ASP A 98 -12.65 -0.32 -20.54
N GLY A 99 -11.55 0.40 -20.28
CA GLY A 99 -11.37 1.34 -19.19
C GLY A 99 -11.22 0.68 -17.82
N THR A 100 -10.88 -0.62 -17.78
CA THR A 100 -10.63 -1.37 -16.54
C THR A 100 -9.17 -1.80 -16.42
N ILE A 101 -8.75 -2.18 -15.21
CA ILE A 101 -7.46 -2.85 -14.96
C ILE A 101 -7.60 -4.38 -14.97
N GLY A 102 -8.64 -4.89 -15.59
CA GLY A 102 -8.98 -6.31 -15.60
C GLY A 102 -9.48 -6.81 -14.23
N LYS A 103 -9.36 -8.10 -13.96
CA LYS A 103 -9.82 -8.71 -12.70
C LYS A 103 -8.86 -8.50 -11.52
N ALA A 104 -8.20 -7.34 -11.46
CA ALA A 104 -7.19 -7.02 -10.47
C ALA A 104 -7.76 -6.22 -9.26
N TYR A 105 -7.01 -6.17 -8.18
CA TYR A 105 -7.22 -5.36 -6.97
C TYR A 105 -8.68 -5.34 -6.44
N GLY A 106 -9.42 -4.25 -6.62
CA GLY A 106 -10.78 -4.09 -6.10
C GLY A 106 -11.74 -5.17 -6.58
N TYR A 107 -11.61 -5.61 -7.84
CA TYR A 107 -12.39 -6.73 -8.36
C TYR A 107 -12.28 -7.98 -7.47
N GLN A 108 -11.04 -8.36 -7.11
CA GLN A 108 -10.81 -9.56 -6.29
C GLN A 108 -11.34 -9.42 -4.87
N LEU A 109 -11.31 -8.22 -4.30
CA LEU A 109 -11.93 -7.96 -2.99
C LEU A 109 -13.44 -8.10 -3.02
N GLY A 110 -14.07 -7.75 -4.14
CA GLY A 110 -15.53 -7.80 -4.33
C GLY A 110 -16.10 -9.19 -4.67
N VAL A 111 -15.24 -10.17 -5.01
CA VAL A 111 -15.70 -11.55 -5.27
C VAL A 111 -16.27 -12.14 -3.99
N LYS A 112 -17.49 -12.68 -4.09
CA LYS A 112 -18.18 -13.28 -2.95
C LYS A 112 -17.83 -14.75 -2.79
N TYR A 113 -17.51 -15.13 -1.56
CA TYR A 113 -17.17 -16.50 -1.16
C TYR A 113 -18.11 -16.98 -0.06
N GLN A 114 -18.39 -18.27 -0.06
CA GLN A 114 -19.06 -18.93 1.06
C GLN A 114 -18.03 -19.38 2.09
N PHE A 115 -17.86 -18.60 3.17
CA PHE A 115 -16.84 -18.88 4.19
C PHE A 115 -17.23 -19.99 5.16
N ASN A 116 -18.53 -20.14 5.43
CA ASN A 116 -19.06 -21.22 6.26
C ASN A 116 -20.32 -21.82 5.61
N GLN A 117 -20.53 -23.12 5.86
CA GLN A 117 -21.73 -23.79 5.38
C GLN A 117 -23.00 -23.13 5.97
N GLY A 118 -23.98 -22.82 5.15
CA GLY A 118 -25.24 -22.20 5.56
C GLY A 118 -25.19 -20.69 5.81
N GLN A 119 -24.06 -20.03 5.60
CA GLN A 119 -23.98 -18.57 5.60
C GLN A 119 -24.16 -18.01 4.18
N GLU A 120 -24.71 -16.81 4.11
CA GLU A 120 -24.74 -16.06 2.86
C GLU A 120 -23.32 -15.74 2.41
N PRO A 121 -23.01 -15.78 1.10
CA PRO A 121 -21.72 -15.41 0.58
C PRO A 121 -21.38 -13.95 0.89
N MET A 122 -20.16 -13.72 1.36
CA MET A 122 -19.58 -12.40 1.63
C MET A 122 -18.38 -12.17 0.72
N ASP A 123 -18.08 -10.92 0.43
CA ASP A 123 -16.77 -10.56 -0.10
C ASP A 123 -15.70 -10.50 1.00
N GLN A 124 -14.46 -10.36 0.59
CA GLN A 124 -13.33 -10.41 1.53
C GLN A 124 -13.32 -9.26 2.53
N VAL A 125 -13.77 -8.06 2.13
CA VAL A 125 -13.80 -6.86 3.01
C VAL A 125 -14.89 -7.03 4.07
N ASP A 126 -16.10 -7.42 3.65
CA ASP A 126 -17.22 -7.66 4.56
C ASP A 126 -16.89 -8.79 5.55
N ARG A 127 -16.17 -9.81 5.09
CA ARG A 127 -15.71 -10.90 5.96
C ARG A 127 -14.72 -10.41 7.02
N VAL A 128 -13.75 -9.57 6.65
CA VAL A 128 -12.80 -8.99 7.62
C VAL A 128 -13.55 -8.13 8.65
N LEU A 129 -14.46 -7.25 8.20
CA LEU A 129 -15.27 -6.41 9.09
C LEU A 129 -16.13 -7.25 10.06
N TYR A 130 -16.74 -8.30 9.54
CA TYR A 130 -17.52 -9.24 10.36
C TYR A 130 -16.66 -9.90 11.43
N ASP A 131 -15.51 -10.47 11.04
CA ASP A 131 -14.65 -11.18 11.99
C ASP A 131 -14.02 -10.24 13.03
N LEU A 132 -13.63 -9.02 12.66
CA LEU A 132 -13.12 -8.03 13.63
C LEU A 132 -14.15 -7.67 14.70
N LYS A 133 -15.45 -7.61 14.33
CA LYS A 133 -16.55 -7.28 15.26
C LYS A 133 -17.01 -8.49 16.10
N HIS A 134 -17.05 -9.69 15.50
CA HIS A 134 -17.71 -10.84 16.09
C HIS A 134 -16.73 -11.96 16.53
N ASN A 135 -15.55 -12.03 15.92
CA ASN A 135 -14.56 -13.06 16.15
C ASN A 135 -13.14 -12.47 16.25
N PRO A 136 -12.88 -11.44 17.09
CA PRO A 136 -11.60 -10.72 17.07
C PRO A 136 -10.39 -11.62 17.46
N ALA A 137 -10.61 -12.71 18.16
CA ALA A 137 -9.57 -13.69 18.50
C ALA A 137 -9.23 -14.66 17.36
N SER A 138 -9.89 -14.54 16.19
CA SER A 138 -9.64 -15.39 15.03
C SER A 138 -8.24 -15.15 14.46
N ARG A 139 -7.57 -16.24 14.07
CA ARG A 139 -6.30 -16.21 13.33
C ARG A 139 -6.50 -16.31 11.81
N ARG A 140 -7.73 -16.08 11.32
CA ARG A 140 -8.15 -16.27 9.94
C ARG A 140 -8.70 -14.97 9.33
N ILE A 141 -8.36 -13.81 9.92
CA ILE A 141 -8.81 -12.51 9.45
C ILE A 141 -7.79 -12.01 8.43
N LEU A 142 -8.06 -12.28 7.16
CA LEU A 142 -7.15 -11.90 6.08
C LEU A 142 -7.88 -11.71 4.75
N THR A 143 -7.22 -10.98 3.85
CA THR A 143 -7.58 -10.90 2.44
C THR A 143 -6.44 -11.40 1.58
N ASN A 144 -6.76 -11.92 0.39
CA ASN A 144 -5.79 -12.28 -0.63
C ASN A 144 -6.39 -11.99 -2.01
N ILE A 145 -5.71 -11.13 -2.77
CA ILE A 145 -6.15 -10.72 -4.10
C ILE A 145 -5.28 -11.28 -5.23
N TYR A 146 -4.28 -12.11 -4.90
CA TYR A 146 -3.48 -12.82 -5.90
C TYR A 146 -4.17 -14.15 -6.25
N ASN A 147 -5.14 -14.06 -7.17
CA ASN A 147 -5.94 -15.20 -7.60
C ASN A 147 -5.35 -15.81 -8.88
N PHE A 148 -4.77 -17.00 -8.78
CA PHE A 148 -4.14 -17.69 -9.91
C PHE A 148 -5.09 -17.98 -11.06
N GLN A 149 -6.39 -18.13 -10.80
CA GLN A 149 -7.38 -18.40 -11.85
C GLN A 149 -7.62 -17.19 -12.74
N ASP A 150 -7.45 -15.97 -12.20
CA ASP A 150 -7.76 -14.72 -12.89
C ASP A 150 -6.52 -13.95 -13.35
N LEU A 151 -5.29 -14.43 -13.10
CA LEU A 151 -4.05 -13.69 -13.42
C LEU A 151 -3.98 -13.28 -14.90
N HIS A 152 -4.43 -14.16 -15.81
CA HIS A 152 -4.42 -13.89 -17.25
C HIS A 152 -5.41 -12.80 -17.69
N GLU A 153 -6.33 -12.39 -16.81
CA GLU A 153 -7.28 -11.30 -17.01
C GLU A 153 -6.92 -10.04 -16.19
N MET A 154 -5.71 -9.99 -15.60
CA MET A 154 -5.21 -8.83 -14.86
C MET A 154 -4.21 -8.06 -15.70
N ASN A 155 -4.43 -6.76 -15.90
CA ASN A 155 -3.49 -5.90 -16.63
C ASN A 155 -2.22 -5.63 -15.81
N LEU A 156 -2.33 -5.69 -14.47
CA LEU A 156 -1.21 -5.66 -13.55
C LEU A 156 -1.44 -6.65 -12.39
N TYR A 157 -0.50 -7.57 -12.21
CA TYR A 157 -0.55 -8.50 -11.08
C TYR A 157 -0.36 -7.75 -9.76
N PRO A 158 -1.21 -8.00 -8.73
CA PRO A 158 -1.14 -7.27 -7.47
C PRO A 158 0.25 -7.34 -6.82
N CYS A 159 0.85 -6.19 -6.55
CA CYS A 159 2.09 -6.08 -5.78
C CYS A 159 1.79 -6.25 -4.29
N ALA A 160 0.91 -5.42 -3.75
CA ALA A 160 0.33 -5.54 -2.41
C ALA A 160 -0.83 -6.55 -2.47
N TYR A 161 -0.56 -7.82 -2.16
CA TYR A 161 -1.48 -8.90 -2.51
C TYR A 161 -2.27 -9.50 -1.34
N SER A 162 -1.83 -9.29 -0.11
CA SER A 162 -2.49 -9.89 1.05
C SER A 162 -2.37 -8.99 2.27
N MET A 163 -3.49 -8.82 3.00
CA MET A 163 -3.54 -8.20 4.32
C MET A 163 -3.98 -9.24 5.35
N THR A 164 -3.23 -9.35 6.44
CA THR A 164 -3.59 -10.15 7.60
C THR A 164 -3.82 -9.23 8.80
N PHE A 165 -4.92 -9.44 9.49
CA PHE A 165 -5.28 -8.69 10.69
C PHE A 165 -5.24 -9.58 11.92
N ASN A 166 -4.81 -9.02 13.05
CA ASN A 166 -4.75 -9.70 14.33
C ASN A 166 -5.10 -8.74 15.47
N VAL A 167 -5.95 -9.17 16.38
CA VAL A 167 -6.29 -8.40 17.57
C VAL A 167 -5.51 -8.95 18.77
N THR A 168 -4.69 -8.10 19.38
CA THR A 168 -3.93 -8.41 20.60
C THR A 168 -4.36 -7.48 21.72
N GLY A 169 -5.01 -8.03 22.76
CA GLY A 169 -5.70 -7.22 23.75
C GLY A 169 -6.86 -6.46 23.09
N ASN A 170 -6.79 -5.13 23.07
CA ASN A 170 -7.75 -4.24 22.38
C ASN A 170 -7.14 -3.57 21.15
N LYS A 171 -5.96 -4.01 20.67
CA LYS A 171 -5.23 -3.37 19.55
C LYS A 171 -5.32 -4.20 18.29
N LEU A 172 -5.68 -3.53 17.19
CA LEU A 172 -5.66 -4.10 15.86
C LEU A 172 -4.27 -3.94 15.25
N ASN A 173 -3.61 -5.06 14.98
CA ASN A 173 -2.38 -5.13 14.21
C ASN A 173 -2.67 -5.60 12.79
N ALA A 174 -1.83 -5.18 11.84
CA ALA A 174 -1.96 -5.56 10.45
C ALA A 174 -0.61 -5.92 9.83
N ILE A 175 -0.62 -6.92 8.93
CA ILE A 175 0.53 -7.27 8.09
C ILE A 175 0.12 -7.10 6.63
N LEU A 176 0.86 -6.26 5.90
CA LEU A 176 0.81 -6.21 4.45
C LEU A 176 1.90 -7.11 3.88
N ASN A 177 1.50 -8.09 3.05
CA ASN A 177 2.43 -8.86 2.25
C ASN A 177 2.50 -8.31 0.83
N GLN A 178 3.70 -7.96 0.41
CA GLN A 178 3.98 -7.37 -0.89
C GLN A 178 5.07 -8.17 -1.61
N ARG A 179 4.78 -8.61 -2.85
CA ARG A 179 5.72 -9.40 -3.64
C ARG A 179 6.82 -8.55 -4.30
N SER A 180 6.55 -7.27 -4.53
CA SER A 180 7.42 -6.36 -5.28
C SER A 180 7.15 -4.93 -4.85
N GLN A 181 8.22 -4.16 -4.56
CA GLN A 181 8.13 -2.79 -4.06
C GLN A 181 9.20 -1.90 -4.67
N ASP A 182 8.78 -0.98 -5.55
CA ASP A 182 9.62 0.15 -5.96
C ASP A 182 9.72 1.17 -4.81
N MET A 183 10.94 1.37 -4.34
CA MET A 183 11.18 2.26 -3.20
C MET A 183 10.94 3.73 -3.52
N LEU A 184 11.15 4.18 -4.76
CA LEU A 184 10.94 5.58 -5.10
C LEU A 184 9.46 5.89 -5.37
N THR A 185 8.78 5.11 -6.21
CA THR A 185 7.44 5.46 -6.68
C THR A 185 6.34 4.96 -5.74
N ALA A 186 6.43 3.72 -5.26
CA ALA A 186 5.32 3.03 -4.61
C ALA A 186 5.43 2.89 -3.08
N ASN A 187 6.64 2.90 -2.49
CA ASN A 187 6.78 2.60 -1.06
C ASN A 187 5.95 3.52 -0.17
N ASN A 188 6.15 4.82 -0.24
CA ASN A 188 5.41 5.78 0.59
C ASN A 188 3.92 5.79 0.30
N TRP A 189 3.52 5.45 -0.90
CA TRP A 189 2.12 5.37 -1.30
C TRP A 189 1.43 4.22 -0.59
N ASN A 190 1.98 3.00 -0.72
CA ASN A 190 1.41 1.82 -0.09
C ASN A 190 1.46 1.88 1.45
N VAL A 191 2.55 2.39 2.04
CA VAL A 191 2.64 2.54 3.50
C VAL A 191 1.52 3.43 4.04
N VAL A 192 1.26 4.59 3.41
CA VAL A 192 0.16 5.49 3.79
C VAL A 192 -1.20 4.82 3.63
N GLN A 193 -1.44 4.13 2.50
CA GLN A 193 -2.70 3.44 2.23
C GLN A 193 -3.03 2.43 3.33
N TYR A 194 -2.12 1.51 3.58
CA TYR A 194 -2.40 0.39 4.48
C TYR A 194 -2.32 0.76 5.96
N ALA A 195 -1.57 1.81 6.31
CA ALA A 195 -1.68 2.44 7.63
C ALA A 195 -3.07 3.07 7.84
N ALA A 196 -3.56 3.86 6.86
CA ALA A 196 -4.90 4.43 6.92
C ALA A 196 -5.98 3.35 6.99
N LEU A 197 -5.87 2.28 6.18
CA LEU A 197 -6.78 1.13 6.25
C LEU A 197 -6.83 0.52 7.65
N THR A 198 -5.67 0.34 8.29
CA THR A 198 -5.61 -0.22 9.64
C THR A 198 -6.32 0.68 10.66
N HIS A 199 -6.14 1.99 10.56
CA HIS A 199 -6.88 2.97 11.37
C HIS A 199 -8.39 2.91 11.14
N MET A 200 -8.84 2.83 9.86
CA MET A 200 -10.26 2.73 9.51
C MET A 200 -10.88 1.46 10.08
N MET A 201 -10.24 0.31 9.86
CA MET A 201 -10.71 -0.99 10.36
C MET A 201 -10.77 -1.01 11.89
N ALA A 202 -9.78 -0.45 12.58
CA ALA A 202 -9.78 -0.33 14.04
C ALA A 202 -10.97 0.51 14.53
N GLN A 203 -11.17 1.71 13.95
CA GLN A 203 -12.25 2.62 14.37
C GLN A 203 -13.64 1.99 14.24
N VAL A 204 -13.97 1.41 13.08
CA VAL A 204 -15.31 0.84 12.85
C VAL A 204 -15.56 -0.48 13.58
N SER A 205 -14.50 -1.09 14.10
CA SER A 205 -14.58 -2.32 14.90
C SER A 205 -14.50 -2.05 16.42
N GLY A 206 -14.39 -0.77 16.84
CA GLY A 206 -14.29 -0.40 18.25
C GLY A 206 -12.95 -0.80 18.88
N LEU A 207 -11.89 -0.95 18.08
CA LEU A 207 -10.56 -1.33 18.51
C LEU A 207 -9.61 -0.12 18.52
N GLU A 208 -8.56 -0.19 19.32
CA GLU A 208 -7.43 0.71 19.23
C GLU A 208 -6.51 0.27 18.07
N VAL A 209 -5.83 1.23 17.45
CA VAL A 209 -4.83 0.91 16.43
C VAL A 209 -3.54 0.41 17.11
N GLY A 210 -2.93 -0.61 16.52
CA GLY A 210 -1.69 -1.22 17.00
C GLY A 210 -0.53 -1.05 16.02
N GLU A 211 0.08 -2.15 15.61
CA GLU A 211 1.24 -2.18 14.73
C GLU A 211 0.84 -2.46 13.28
N PHE A 212 1.48 -1.78 12.35
CA PHE A 212 1.48 -2.11 10.93
C PHE A 212 2.84 -2.68 10.53
N VAL A 213 2.84 -3.90 10.00
CA VAL A 213 4.04 -4.59 9.52
C VAL A 213 3.97 -4.70 8.00
N HIS A 214 4.99 -4.20 7.31
CA HIS A 214 5.13 -4.28 5.86
C HIS A 214 6.20 -5.30 5.50
N VAL A 215 5.78 -6.42 4.93
CA VAL A 215 6.66 -7.53 4.50
C VAL A 215 6.79 -7.46 2.98
N ILE A 216 8.03 -7.32 2.51
CA ILE A 216 8.34 -7.09 1.11
C ILE A 216 9.28 -8.19 0.63
N ALA A 217 8.86 -9.00 -0.35
CA ALA A 217 9.69 -10.06 -0.88
C ALA A 217 10.81 -9.50 -1.79
N ASP A 218 10.48 -8.69 -2.78
CA ASP A 218 11.44 -8.01 -3.67
C ASP A 218 11.36 -6.50 -3.44
N CYS A 219 12.34 -5.95 -2.76
CA CYS A 219 12.44 -4.53 -2.42
C CYS A 219 13.54 -3.89 -3.25
N HIS A 220 13.20 -2.97 -4.19
CA HIS A 220 14.15 -2.55 -5.20
C HIS A 220 14.16 -1.05 -5.49
N ILE A 221 15.26 -0.60 -6.09
CA ILE A 221 15.45 0.73 -6.67
C ILE A 221 15.84 0.52 -8.13
N TYR A 222 15.08 1.11 -9.05
CA TYR A 222 15.42 1.11 -10.47
C TYR A 222 16.67 1.93 -10.76
N ASP A 223 17.41 1.55 -11.78
CA ASP A 223 18.68 2.18 -12.20
C ASP A 223 18.55 3.70 -12.39
N ARG A 224 17.51 4.17 -13.12
CA ARG A 224 17.25 5.61 -13.34
C ARG A 224 16.72 6.34 -12.09
N HIS A 225 16.28 5.61 -11.07
CA HIS A 225 15.82 6.18 -9.81
C HIS A 225 16.95 6.43 -8.81
N ILE A 226 18.14 5.81 -8.98
CA ILE A 226 19.25 5.90 -8.05
C ILE A 226 19.66 7.34 -7.72
N PRO A 227 19.83 8.26 -8.70
CA PRO A 227 20.21 9.64 -8.39
C PRO A 227 19.18 10.36 -7.51
N ALA A 228 17.90 10.15 -7.79
CA ALA A 228 16.79 10.74 -7.03
C ALA A 228 16.73 10.21 -5.60
N VAL A 229 16.91 8.88 -5.41
CA VAL A 229 16.97 8.26 -4.10
C VAL A 229 18.16 8.78 -3.30
N LYS A 230 19.37 8.83 -3.88
CA LYS A 230 20.56 9.38 -3.21
C LYS A 230 20.33 10.81 -2.73
N ALA A 231 19.78 11.69 -3.58
CA ALA A 231 19.45 13.06 -3.21
C ALA A 231 18.39 13.17 -2.09
N MET A 232 17.47 12.22 -2.00
CA MET A 232 16.53 12.13 -0.86
C MET A 232 17.24 11.72 0.43
N LEU A 233 18.18 10.80 0.35
CA LEU A 233 18.94 10.31 1.51
C LEU A 233 19.84 11.38 2.16
N GLU A 234 20.18 12.45 1.45
CA GLU A 234 20.94 13.59 1.97
C GLU A 234 20.10 14.58 2.79
N LYS A 235 18.78 14.49 2.71
CA LYS A 235 17.88 15.45 3.37
C LYS A 235 17.56 15.03 4.81
N ASP A 236 17.54 15.97 5.73
CA ASP A 236 17.00 15.73 7.07
C ASP A 236 15.49 15.56 7.04
N GLY A 237 14.97 14.51 7.70
CA GLY A 237 13.52 14.32 7.81
C GLY A 237 12.90 15.26 8.85
N PHE A 238 11.62 15.60 8.67
CA PHE A 238 10.82 16.33 9.65
C PHE A 238 10.20 15.36 10.68
N GLU A 239 9.61 15.91 11.72
CA GLU A 239 8.75 15.15 12.62
C GLU A 239 7.52 14.61 11.88
N ALA A 240 7.03 13.46 12.33
CA ALA A 240 5.80 12.87 11.77
C ALA A 240 4.62 13.82 11.98
N PRO A 241 3.78 14.03 10.95
CA PRO A 241 2.55 14.80 11.11
C PRO A 241 1.53 14.03 11.95
N LYS A 242 0.54 14.76 12.46
CA LYS A 242 -0.58 14.13 13.14
C LYS A 242 -1.66 13.72 12.13
N PHE A 243 -1.95 12.42 12.07
CA PHE A 243 -3.06 11.88 11.31
C PHE A 243 -4.34 11.97 12.13
N VAL A 244 -5.37 12.56 11.56
CA VAL A 244 -6.68 12.73 12.20
C VAL A 244 -7.75 12.16 11.30
N MET A 245 -8.61 11.31 11.88
CA MET A 245 -9.80 10.77 11.23
C MET A 245 -11.06 11.34 11.86
N ASP A 246 -12.11 11.50 11.07
CA ASP A 246 -13.44 11.85 11.57
C ASP A 246 -13.96 10.72 12.46
N LYS A 247 -14.10 11.02 13.75
CA LYS A 247 -14.55 10.06 14.76
C LYS A 247 -16.05 9.75 14.72
N SER A 248 -16.83 10.52 13.96
CA SER A 248 -18.27 10.27 13.78
C SER A 248 -18.56 9.16 12.77
N VAL A 249 -17.56 8.75 11.96
CA VAL A 249 -17.73 7.68 10.98
C VAL A 249 -17.63 6.32 11.68
N ASP A 250 -18.71 5.57 11.71
CA ASP A 250 -18.85 4.24 12.33
C ASP A 250 -19.06 3.10 11.32
N ASP A 251 -19.29 3.45 10.05
CA ASP A 251 -19.37 2.51 8.93
C ASP A 251 -18.13 2.63 8.03
N PHE A 252 -17.51 1.50 7.72
CA PHE A 252 -16.34 1.44 6.83
C PHE A 252 -16.62 2.06 5.45
N TYR A 253 -17.82 1.88 4.94
CA TYR A 253 -18.22 2.38 3.61
C TYR A 253 -18.63 3.86 3.59
N ALA A 254 -18.72 4.51 4.76
CA ALA A 254 -19.02 5.93 4.87
C ALA A 254 -17.79 6.85 4.86
N PHE A 255 -16.57 6.30 4.99
CA PHE A 255 -15.36 7.10 4.86
C PHE A 255 -15.23 7.69 3.46
N THR A 256 -14.84 8.96 3.41
CA THR A 256 -14.45 9.67 2.19
C THR A 256 -13.05 10.24 2.37
N LYS A 257 -12.42 10.73 1.29
CA LYS A 257 -11.11 11.40 1.41
C LYS A 257 -11.10 12.62 2.34
N ASP A 258 -12.28 13.22 2.59
CA ASP A 258 -12.44 14.38 3.49
C ASP A 258 -12.61 13.96 4.96
N SER A 259 -12.80 12.67 5.23
CA SER A 259 -12.79 12.11 6.59
C SER A 259 -11.40 12.11 7.23
N PHE A 260 -10.35 12.50 6.48
CA PHE A 260 -8.95 12.43 6.90
C PHE A 260 -8.27 13.79 6.82
N LYS A 261 -7.42 14.06 7.81
CA LYS A 261 -6.55 15.26 7.83
C LYS A 261 -5.14 14.86 8.24
N MET A 262 -4.16 15.55 7.67
CA MET A 262 -2.75 15.44 8.03
C MET A 262 -2.30 16.80 8.55
N GLU A 263 -2.28 16.95 9.89
CA GLU A 263 -1.91 18.22 10.54
C GLU A 263 -0.39 18.32 10.64
N ASN A 264 0.15 19.50 10.33
CA ASN A 264 1.57 19.82 10.39
C ASN A 264 2.46 18.99 9.45
N TYR A 265 1.93 18.49 8.34
CA TYR A 265 2.73 17.74 7.35
C TYR A 265 3.71 18.67 6.64
N LYS A 266 4.99 18.50 6.93
CA LYS A 266 6.13 19.16 6.28
C LYS A 266 6.87 18.17 5.41
N PHE A 267 7.40 18.63 4.29
CA PHE A 267 8.16 17.82 3.35
C PHE A 267 9.12 18.68 2.56
N HIS A 268 10.14 18.06 1.98
CA HIS A 268 11.05 18.75 1.08
C HIS A 268 10.50 18.82 -0.34
N GLU A 269 10.87 19.86 -1.07
CA GLU A 269 10.67 19.90 -2.51
C GLU A 269 11.47 18.78 -3.19
N PHE A 270 10.87 18.20 -4.22
CA PHE A 270 11.46 17.14 -5.02
C PHE A 270 11.42 17.56 -6.49
N LYS A 271 12.62 17.78 -7.08
CA LYS A 271 12.79 18.37 -8.42
C LYS A 271 13.27 17.36 -9.47
N PHE A 272 13.15 16.08 -9.18
CA PHE A 272 13.50 15.02 -10.13
C PHE A 272 12.26 14.65 -10.95
N ASP A 273 12.49 14.49 -12.24
CA ASP A 273 11.55 13.74 -13.08
C ASP A 273 11.69 12.25 -12.73
N ILE A 274 10.55 11.59 -12.54
CA ILE A 274 10.51 10.17 -12.16
C ILE A 274 9.96 9.38 -13.34
N PRO A 275 10.83 8.77 -14.16
CA PRO A 275 10.34 7.90 -15.23
C PRO A 275 9.69 6.65 -14.65
N MET A 276 8.65 6.17 -15.36
CA MET A 276 7.98 4.91 -15.01
C MET A 276 8.58 3.76 -15.84
N ALA A 277 8.82 2.63 -15.19
CA ALA A 277 9.18 1.37 -15.83
C ALA A 277 7.90 0.51 -15.98
N ILE A 278 7.60 0.06 -17.19
CA ILE A 278 6.36 -0.67 -17.55
C ILE A 278 6.69 -2.07 -18.06
#